data_2d558d6a6535d2a96ca0fd7e03a11573
#
_entry.id   2d558d6a6535d2a96ca0fd7e03a11573
#
_cell.length_a   1.000
_cell.length_b   1.000
_cell.length_c   1.000
_cell.angle_alpha   90.00
_cell.angle_beta   90.00
_cell.angle_gamma   90.00
#
_symmetry.space_group_name_H-M   'P 1'
#
loop_
_entity.id
_entity.type
_entity.pdbx_description
1 polymer ?
#
loop_
_entity_poly.entity_id
_entity_poly.type
_entity_poly.pdbx_seq_one_letter_code
_entity_poly.pdbx_strand_id
1 'polypeptide(L)'
;MVLSYVTLFLLILSLCLSLSLSLSPLSLSQAGCVDMPLWVVLLMVCICCVVFDVELQPLLNYSSVSLPRLHLPYFLHNNRPLAKACREDPLCPFKVRLESCWGYERNCSPQHRFSYPVCTSVDPGWASSVQAAQEIFWKQADFGYVRERLSEMKTLCKPLNSGESFLKCTSHMRFCRATNLYLDLREPRRGQERYKEDFLQKGEIGGRCRLNSAALEAEGQHKSPLQSWFAELQTFTELDFHPIDDNHCDLIIERPTIFMKLDAGVNMYHHFCDFANLYISQHLNNSFSRDVNIVMWDTSLFGYGDLFSETWRAFSHYDIIHLKTYDSKRVCFRDVFFSLLPRMRYGLFYNTPLISNCQSEGMFRAFSQHVLHRLNIEQEGPKDGRIRVTLLARSTEYRRILNQQEIINALKTVALFEVKLVDYKYKDMPFLEQIRVTHNSDIFIGMHGAGLTHLLFLPDWDESCYRDLARLRGVHYLTWQKPEKVFPQDKGHHPTLGEHPKFTNYAFDLEEFMRLVMLAADHVMHHRDWRSKQTRDEL
;
A
#
# COMPACT_ATOMS: atom_id res chain seq x y z
N MET A 1 6.94 20.86 28.83
CA MET A 1 7.45 22.24 28.69
C MET A 1 6.35 23.30 28.70
N VAL A 2 5.13 23.01 28.29
CA VAL A 2 4.00 24.00 28.29
C VAL A 2 3.53 24.39 29.70
N LEU A 3 3.61 23.50 30.68
CA LEU A 3 3.29 23.84 32.10
C LEU A 3 4.24 24.88 32.71
N SER A 4 5.46 25.01 32.21
CA SER A 4 6.47 25.95 32.71
C SER A 4 6.15 27.41 32.33
N TYR A 5 5.53 27.64 31.16
CA TYR A 5 5.23 29.00 30.69
C TYR A 5 3.95 29.57 31.31
N VAL A 6 2.94 28.75 31.54
CA VAL A 6 1.71 29.18 32.24
C VAL A 6 2.00 29.53 33.69
N THR A 7 2.88 28.76 34.35
CA THR A 7 3.33 29.03 35.70
C THR A 7 4.17 30.31 35.79
N LEU A 8 5.02 30.57 34.79
CA LEU A 8 5.82 31.79 34.69
C LEU A 8 4.94 33.02 34.43
N PHE A 9 3.94 32.88 33.59
CA PHE A 9 2.97 33.96 33.29
C PHE A 9 2.09 34.33 34.49
N LEU A 10 1.62 33.31 35.23
CA LEU A 10 0.88 33.51 36.49
C LEU A 10 1.76 34.11 37.60
N LEU A 11 3.04 33.77 37.65
CA LEU A 11 4.01 34.38 38.55
C LEU A 11 4.27 35.87 38.21
N ILE A 12 4.42 36.20 36.93
CA ILE A 12 4.61 37.59 36.48
C ILE A 12 3.36 38.42 36.75
N LEU A 13 2.16 37.87 36.48
CA LEU A 13 0.90 38.54 36.83
C LEU A 13 0.72 38.75 38.34
N SER A 14 1.09 37.78 39.15
CA SER A 14 1.08 37.84 40.61
C SER A 14 2.07 38.87 41.15
N LEU A 15 3.25 38.99 40.56
CA LEU A 15 4.24 40.02 40.90
C LEU A 15 3.79 41.42 40.51
N CYS A 16 3.16 41.61 39.33
CA CYS A 16 2.60 42.89 38.95
C CYS A 16 1.41 43.33 39.84
N LEU A 17 0.56 42.37 40.24
CA LEU A 17 -0.56 42.63 41.17
C LEU A 17 -0.07 42.89 42.61
N SER A 18 1.00 42.22 43.08
CA SER A 18 1.57 42.43 44.40
C SER A 18 2.31 43.77 44.52
N LEU A 19 2.95 44.22 43.43
CA LEU A 19 3.58 45.53 43.35
C LEU A 19 2.55 46.68 43.31
N SER A 20 1.33 46.45 42.78
CA SER A 20 0.25 47.45 42.79
C SER A 20 -0.51 47.53 44.12
N LEU A 21 -0.40 46.51 44.98
CA LEU A 21 -1.07 46.46 46.31
C LEU A 21 -0.18 46.87 47.49
N SER A 22 1.13 47.09 47.29
CA SER A 22 2.08 47.44 48.34
C SER A 22 2.32 48.97 48.50
N LEU A 23 1.61 49.80 47.74
CA LEU A 23 1.60 51.27 47.90
C LEU A 23 0.44 51.68 48.77
N SER A 24 0.61 51.66 50.10
CA SER A 24 -0.28 52.23 51.07
C SER A 24 -0.26 53.78 51.01
N PRO A 25 -1.37 54.46 51.34
CA PRO A 25 -1.52 55.89 51.11
C PRO A 25 -0.82 56.70 52.21
N LEU A 26 0.25 57.37 51.85
CA LEU A 26 0.77 58.47 52.68
C LEU A 26 1.08 59.67 51.84
N SER A 27 0.31 60.74 52.16
CA SER A 27 0.49 62.19 51.85
C SER A 27 0.58 62.60 50.35
N LEU A 28 -0.51 63.18 49.90
CA LEU A 28 -0.55 64.14 48.78
C LEU A 28 0.42 65.31 49.05
N SER A 29 1.46 65.43 48.28
CA SER A 29 1.93 66.71 47.74
C SER A 29 2.92 66.42 46.59
N GLN A 30 2.54 66.93 45.40
CA GLN A 30 3.38 67.15 44.23
C GLN A 30 4.32 66.00 43.78
N ALA A 31 3.82 65.10 42.97
CA ALA A 31 4.64 64.38 41.99
C ALA A 31 3.82 64.28 40.69
N GLY A 32 4.38 64.87 39.63
CA GLY A 32 3.72 64.96 38.33
C GLY A 32 3.33 63.61 37.73
N CYS A 33 2.20 63.57 37.10
CA CYS A 33 1.87 62.52 36.14
C CYS A 33 3.01 62.41 35.13
N VAL A 34 3.73 61.31 35.19
CA VAL A 34 4.62 60.93 34.08
C VAL A 34 3.70 60.46 32.96
N ASP A 35 3.37 61.38 32.06
CA ASP A 35 2.74 61.06 30.76
C ASP A 35 3.68 60.06 30.05
N MET A 36 3.39 58.78 30.17
CA MET A 36 4.05 57.78 29.31
C MET A 36 3.66 58.11 27.88
N PRO A 37 4.62 58.45 27.03
CA PRO A 37 4.31 58.84 25.66
C PRO A 37 3.58 57.70 24.94
N LEU A 38 2.56 58.04 24.20
CA LEU A 38 1.68 57.13 23.46
C LEU A 38 2.43 56.10 22.65
N TRP A 39 3.65 56.42 22.20
CA TRP A 39 4.52 55.52 21.46
C TRP A 39 5.08 54.37 22.32
N VAL A 40 5.27 54.55 23.65
CA VAL A 40 5.70 53.48 24.58
C VAL A 40 4.56 52.51 24.84
N VAL A 41 3.31 53.01 24.94
CA VAL A 41 2.12 52.15 25.04
C VAL A 41 1.89 51.40 23.74
N LEU A 42 2.05 52.08 22.60
CA LEU A 42 2.00 51.43 21.28
C LEU A 42 3.13 50.41 21.07
N LEU A 43 4.33 50.67 21.57
CA LEU A 43 5.44 49.74 21.50
C LEU A 43 5.18 48.51 22.40
N MET A 44 4.63 48.66 23.58
CA MET A 44 4.22 47.54 24.43
C MET A 44 3.09 46.73 23.84
N VAL A 45 2.09 47.39 23.20
CA VAL A 45 1.01 46.69 22.49
C VAL A 45 1.55 45.98 21.24
N CYS A 46 2.46 46.60 20.46
CA CYS A 46 3.13 45.92 19.33
C CYS A 46 4.01 44.78 19.80
N ILE A 47 4.78 44.92 20.88
CA ILE A 47 5.57 43.81 21.44
C ILE A 47 4.67 42.68 21.94
N CYS A 48 3.56 42.98 22.58
CA CYS A 48 2.55 41.96 22.91
C CYS A 48 1.93 41.32 21.66
N CYS A 49 1.66 42.07 20.60
CA CYS A 49 1.15 41.49 19.34
C CYS A 49 2.20 40.67 18.58
N VAL A 50 3.49 41.02 18.64
CA VAL A 50 4.59 40.28 17.99
C VAL A 50 5.02 39.05 18.79
N VAL A 51 4.76 39.04 20.11
CA VAL A 51 5.08 37.87 20.97
C VAL A 51 3.97 36.80 20.94
N PHE A 52 2.79 37.10 20.35
CA PHE A 52 1.67 36.16 20.28
C PHE A 52 1.36 35.60 18.89
N ASP A 53 2.30 35.65 17.96
CA ASP A 53 2.33 34.64 16.89
C ASP A 53 2.98 33.34 17.44
N VAL A 54 2.37 32.77 18.49
CA VAL A 54 2.57 31.38 18.82
C VAL A 54 1.85 30.62 17.72
N GLU A 55 2.57 30.27 16.67
CA GLU A 55 2.13 29.21 15.76
C GLU A 55 1.74 28.03 16.64
N LEU A 56 0.44 27.82 16.81
CA LEU A 56 -0.07 26.61 17.45
C LEU A 56 0.42 25.44 16.61
N GLN A 57 1.51 24.85 17.02
CA GLN A 57 1.96 23.62 16.36
C GLN A 57 0.99 22.50 16.71
N PRO A 58 0.56 21.71 15.74
CA PRO A 58 -0.33 20.60 16.02
C PRO A 58 0.32 19.65 17.03
N LEU A 59 -0.47 19.14 17.97
CA LEU A 59 -0.04 18.16 18.98
C LEU A 59 0.54 16.90 18.34
N LEU A 60 0.15 16.62 17.10
CA LEU A 60 0.61 15.48 16.28
C LEU A 60 1.10 15.97 14.93
N ASN A 61 2.29 15.52 14.56
CA ASN A 61 2.77 15.66 13.20
C ASN A 61 2.11 14.58 12.31
N TYR A 62 0.95 14.89 11.72
CA TYR A 62 0.20 13.97 10.87
C TYR A 62 0.96 13.56 9.60
N SER A 63 1.92 14.36 9.15
CA SER A 63 2.77 14.01 8.00
C SER A 63 3.79 12.93 8.34
N SER A 64 4.17 12.77 9.63
CA SER A 64 5.09 11.72 10.07
C SER A 64 4.54 10.30 9.88
N VAL A 65 3.21 10.15 9.82
CA VAL A 65 2.56 8.86 9.54
C VAL A 65 2.85 8.40 8.11
N SER A 66 3.22 9.31 7.21
CA SER A 66 3.59 9.01 5.81
C SER A 66 2.53 8.19 5.06
N LEU A 67 1.26 8.54 5.24
CA LEU A 67 0.13 8.00 4.49
C LEU A 67 -0.50 9.09 3.62
N PRO A 68 -1.13 8.72 2.48
CA PRO A 68 -1.91 9.65 1.69
C PRO A 68 -2.89 10.42 2.57
N ARG A 69 -3.02 11.71 2.36
CA ARG A 69 -3.93 12.56 3.16
C ARG A 69 -5.35 12.00 3.20
N LEU A 70 -5.80 11.40 2.09
CA LEU A 70 -7.12 10.76 2.01
C LEU A 70 -7.24 9.51 2.89
N HIS A 71 -6.13 8.84 3.23
CA HIS A 71 -6.13 7.61 4.03
C HIS A 71 -6.06 7.87 5.54
N LEU A 72 -5.62 9.06 5.95
CA LEU A 72 -5.42 9.38 7.37
C LEU A 72 -6.68 9.22 8.24
N PRO A 73 -7.90 9.65 7.81
CA PRO A 73 -9.11 9.43 8.60
C PRO A 73 -9.39 7.95 8.87
N TYR A 74 -9.19 7.08 7.87
CA TYR A 74 -9.40 5.64 7.97
C TYR A 74 -8.34 4.96 8.86
N PHE A 75 -7.09 5.41 8.78
CA PHE A 75 -6.02 4.96 9.66
C PHE A 75 -6.29 5.36 11.12
N LEU A 76 -6.71 6.59 11.36
CA LEU A 76 -7.05 7.10 12.70
C LEU A 76 -8.21 6.31 13.33
N HIS A 77 -9.19 5.87 12.55
CA HIS A 77 -10.29 5.03 13.03
C HIS A 77 -9.80 3.76 13.74
N ASN A 78 -8.74 3.15 13.22
CA ASN A 78 -8.13 1.92 13.76
C ASN A 78 -7.04 2.20 14.81
N ASN A 79 -6.68 3.47 15.06
CA ASN A 79 -5.64 3.89 15.98
C ASN A 79 -6.21 4.79 17.08
N ARG A 80 -6.90 4.19 18.06
CA ARG A 80 -7.62 4.90 19.13
C ARG A 80 -6.80 5.97 19.86
N PRO A 81 -5.51 5.75 20.23
CA PRO A 81 -4.72 6.80 20.88
C PRO A 81 -4.53 8.02 19.98
N LEU A 82 -4.20 7.81 18.69
CA LEU A 82 -4.03 8.89 17.73
C LEU A 82 -5.36 9.57 17.40
N ALA A 83 -6.45 8.81 17.32
CA ALA A 83 -7.79 9.36 17.13
C ALA A 83 -8.22 10.22 18.32
N LYS A 84 -7.89 9.83 19.55
CA LYS A 84 -8.13 10.64 20.75
C LYS A 84 -7.33 11.93 20.69
N ALA A 85 -6.03 11.86 20.43
CA ALA A 85 -5.17 13.03 20.30
C ALA A 85 -5.66 13.98 19.21
N CYS A 86 -6.09 13.46 18.04
CA CYS A 86 -6.70 14.28 16.98
C CYS A 86 -8.00 14.98 17.43
N ARG A 87 -8.85 14.35 18.21
CA ARG A 87 -10.07 14.99 18.74
C ARG A 87 -9.76 16.15 19.69
N GLU A 88 -8.71 15.99 20.48
CA GLU A 88 -8.26 16.99 21.47
C GLU A 88 -7.41 18.11 20.83
N ASP A 89 -6.80 17.87 19.68
CA ASP A 89 -5.99 18.84 18.96
C ASP A 89 -6.87 19.82 18.14
N PRO A 90 -6.89 21.13 18.49
CA PRO A 90 -7.64 22.14 17.73
C PRO A 90 -7.30 22.19 16.24
N LEU A 91 -6.04 21.87 15.89
CA LEU A 91 -5.50 21.94 14.54
C LEU A 91 -5.63 20.64 13.75
N CYS A 92 -6.22 19.58 14.31
CA CYS A 92 -6.43 18.35 13.56
C CYS A 92 -7.40 18.56 12.38
N PRO A 93 -6.95 18.38 11.12
CA PRO A 93 -7.77 18.66 9.93
C PRO A 93 -8.81 17.56 9.66
N PHE A 94 -8.82 16.47 10.45
CA PHE A 94 -9.61 15.27 10.18
C PHE A 94 -10.78 15.05 11.14
N LYS A 95 -11.06 15.98 12.07
CA LYS A 95 -12.10 15.83 13.11
C LYS A 95 -13.46 15.39 12.56
N VAL A 96 -13.92 16.04 11.50
CA VAL A 96 -15.20 15.74 10.84
C VAL A 96 -15.22 14.42 10.07
N ARG A 97 -14.07 13.75 9.92
CA ARG A 97 -13.89 12.51 9.16
C ARG A 97 -13.44 11.33 10.02
N LEU A 98 -13.42 11.48 11.35
CA LEU A 98 -13.00 10.39 12.26
C LEU A 98 -13.95 9.18 12.26
N GLU A 99 -15.14 9.32 11.67
CA GLU A 99 -16.08 8.22 11.43
C GLU A 99 -15.73 7.37 10.21
N SER A 100 -14.82 7.86 9.34
CA SER A 100 -14.38 7.13 8.15
C SER A 100 -13.69 5.82 8.53
N CYS A 101 -14.06 4.72 7.87
CA CYS A 101 -13.56 3.38 8.11
C CYS A 101 -13.27 2.66 6.79
N TRP A 102 -12.31 1.74 6.76
CA TRP A 102 -11.97 1.02 5.53
C TRP A 102 -13.11 0.12 5.03
N GLY A 103 -13.95 -0.37 5.94
CA GLY A 103 -15.06 -1.27 5.65
C GLY A 103 -14.96 -2.62 6.37
N TYR A 104 -13.78 -3.02 6.82
CA TYR A 104 -13.59 -4.29 7.53
C TYR A 104 -13.80 -4.20 9.05
N GLU A 105 -13.90 -3.01 9.60
CA GLU A 105 -14.11 -2.78 11.02
C GLU A 105 -15.54 -3.17 11.44
N ARG A 106 -15.70 -3.69 12.67
CA ARG A 106 -17.00 -4.17 13.17
C ARG A 106 -18.08 -3.09 13.20
N ASN A 107 -17.70 -1.85 13.49
CA ASN A 107 -18.60 -0.71 13.65
C ASN A 107 -18.54 0.26 12.45
N CYS A 108 -18.13 -0.22 11.28
CA CYS A 108 -18.05 0.59 10.08
C CYS A 108 -19.43 0.74 9.42
N SER A 109 -19.96 1.95 9.45
CA SER A 109 -21.22 2.28 8.77
C SER A 109 -21.03 2.34 7.25
N PRO A 110 -21.98 1.85 6.42
CA PRO A 110 -21.84 1.82 4.97
C PRO A 110 -21.50 3.16 4.33
N GLN A 111 -22.07 4.27 4.83
CA GLN A 111 -21.82 5.61 4.30
C GLN A 111 -20.42 6.17 4.61
N HIS A 112 -19.70 5.58 5.56
CA HIS A 112 -18.38 6.00 5.99
C HIS A 112 -17.25 5.10 5.46
N ARG A 113 -17.59 4.07 4.67
CA ARG A 113 -16.62 3.18 4.05
C ARG A 113 -15.76 3.90 3.02
N PHE A 114 -14.52 3.46 2.87
CA PHE A 114 -13.61 3.96 1.83
C PHE A 114 -14.21 3.74 0.43
N SER A 115 -14.78 2.57 0.20
CA SER A 115 -15.44 2.21 -1.04
C SER A 115 -16.42 1.04 -0.83
N TYR A 116 -17.22 0.81 -1.86
CA TYR A 116 -18.02 -0.42 -2.00
C TYR A 116 -18.11 -0.79 -3.48
N PRO A 117 -18.03 -2.07 -3.84
CA PRO A 117 -18.09 -2.51 -5.23
C PRO A 117 -19.38 -2.08 -5.93
N VAL A 118 -19.26 -1.79 -7.23
CA VAL A 118 -20.41 -1.51 -8.10
C VAL A 118 -20.58 -2.69 -9.05
N CYS A 119 -21.80 -3.23 -9.13
CA CYS A 119 -22.18 -4.27 -10.07
C CYS A 119 -23.31 -3.76 -10.97
N THR A 120 -23.13 -3.82 -12.28
CA THR A 120 -24.09 -3.31 -13.27
C THR A 120 -25.18 -4.33 -13.63
N SER A 121 -24.86 -5.62 -13.48
CA SER A 121 -25.80 -6.72 -13.71
C SER A 121 -25.40 -7.96 -12.91
N VAL A 122 -26.26 -8.98 -12.91
CA VAL A 122 -26.03 -10.26 -12.23
C VAL A 122 -25.69 -11.32 -13.26
N ASP A 123 -24.63 -12.07 -12.99
CA ASP A 123 -24.37 -13.36 -13.62
C ASP A 123 -25.04 -14.45 -12.78
N PRO A 124 -26.09 -15.15 -13.27
CA PRO A 124 -26.82 -16.15 -12.50
C PRO A 124 -25.95 -17.30 -11.98
N GLY A 125 -24.80 -17.55 -12.59
CA GLY A 125 -23.83 -18.57 -12.15
C GLY A 125 -23.06 -18.16 -10.89
N TRP A 126 -23.06 -16.89 -10.50
CA TRP A 126 -22.28 -16.37 -9.39
C TRP A 126 -23.10 -15.82 -8.23
N ALA A 127 -24.24 -15.19 -8.50
CA ALA A 127 -25.04 -14.55 -7.46
C ALA A 127 -26.53 -14.53 -7.83
N SER A 128 -27.39 -14.48 -6.82
CA SER A 128 -28.84 -14.42 -6.96
C SER A 128 -29.40 -13.00 -7.15
N SER A 129 -28.61 -11.98 -6.82
CA SER A 129 -28.98 -10.56 -6.93
C SER A 129 -27.76 -9.67 -7.06
N VAL A 130 -27.95 -8.41 -7.50
CA VAL A 130 -26.88 -7.39 -7.56
C VAL A 130 -26.23 -7.20 -6.19
N GLN A 131 -27.02 -7.12 -5.13
CA GLN A 131 -26.52 -6.98 -3.77
C GLN A 131 -25.69 -8.19 -3.33
N ALA A 132 -26.11 -9.41 -3.67
CA ALA A 132 -25.34 -10.61 -3.40
C ALA A 132 -24.02 -10.62 -4.18
N ALA A 133 -24.02 -10.20 -5.44
CA ALA A 133 -22.82 -10.07 -6.26
C ALA A 133 -21.84 -9.04 -5.65
N GLN A 134 -22.33 -7.89 -5.23
CA GLN A 134 -21.53 -6.85 -4.56
C GLN A 134 -20.89 -7.38 -3.27
N GLU A 135 -21.65 -8.06 -2.42
CA GLU A 135 -21.14 -8.61 -1.16
C GLU A 135 -20.08 -9.70 -1.39
N ILE A 136 -20.28 -10.59 -2.38
CA ILE A 136 -19.30 -11.62 -2.73
C ILE A 136 -18.02 -10.98 -3.27
N PHE A 137 -18.14 -10.02 -4.20
CA PHE A 137 -16.99 -9.31 -4.74
C PHE A 137 -16.24 -8.55 -3.65
N TRP A 138 -16.94 -7.86 -2.76
CA TRP A 138 -16.36 -7.14 -1.65
C TRP A 138 -15.56 -8.06 -0.71
N LYS A 139 -16.09 -9.25 -0.37
CA LYS A 139 -15.40 -10.25 0.46
C LYS A 139 -14.17 -10.86 -0.21
N GLN A 140 -14.15 -10.94 -1.52
CA GLN A 140 -13.10 -11.66 -2.26
C GLN A 140 -12.06 -10.75 -2.89
N ALA A 141 -12.39 -9.50 -3.18
CA ALA A 141 -11.61 -8.62 -4.02
C ALA A 141 -11.43 -7.20 -3.47
N ASP A 142 -12.05 -6.86 -2.34
CA ASP A 142 -11.96 -5.54 -1.72
C ASP A 142 -11.69 -5.65 -0.20
N PHE A 143 -11.89 -4.60 0.57
CA PHE A 143 -11.63 -4.54 2.01
C PHE A 143 -12.39 -5.60 2.83
N GLY A 144 -13.46 -6.17 2.32
CA GLY A 144 -14.08 -7.36 2.88
C GLY A 144 -13.15 -8.56 3.00
N TYR A 145 -12.16 -8.67 2.10
CA TYR A 145 -11.12 -9.69 2.19
C TYR A 145 -10.31 -9.60 3.49
N VAL A 146 -9.97 -8.38 3.91
CA VAL A 146 -9.30 -8.14 5.19
C VAL A 146 -10.17 -8.61 6.36
N ARG A 147 -11.49 -8.29 6.34
CA ARG A 147 -12.43 -8.73 7.36
C ARG A 147 -12.50 -10.25 7.47
N GLU A 148 -12.60 -10.94 6.34
CA GLU A 148 -12.63 -12.40 6.30
C GLU A 148 -11.33 -12.99 6.90
N ARG A 149 -10.16 -12.47 6.50
CA ARG A 149 -8.85 -12.92 7.06
C ARG A 149 -8.75 -12.66 8.56
N LEU A 150 -9.18 -11.48 9.04
CA LEU A 150 -9.18 -11.18 10.48
C LEU A 150 -10.11 -12.11 11.27
N SER A 151 -11.25 -12.52 10.68
CA SER A 151 -12.19 -13.46 11.32
C SER A 151 -11.64 -14.89 11.43
N GLU A 152 -10.67 -15.25 10.57
CA GLU A 152 -10.01 -16.56 10.58
C GLU A 152 -8.87 -16.69 11.58
N MET A 153 -8.43 -15.57 12.21
CA MET A 153 -7.27 -15.56 13.11
C MET A 153 -7.47 -16.49 14.31
N LYS A 154 -6.64 -17.54 14.39
CA LYS A 154 -6.61 -18.52 15.48
C LYS A 154 -5.32 -18.41 16.25
N THR A 155 -5.36 -18.58 17.58
CA THR A 155 -4.18 -18.68 18.42
C THR A 155 -3.67 -20.13 18.41
N LEU A 156 -2.53 -20.36 17.80
CA LEU A 156 -1.85 -21.66 17.75
C LEU A 156 -0.92 -21.88 18.93
N CYS A 157 -0.21 -20.83 19.37
CA CYS A 157 0.56 -20.85 20.61
C CYS A 157 0.13 -19.69 21.49
N LYS A 158 -0.36 -20.00 22.70
CA LYS A 158 -0.93 -19.03 23.65
C LYS A 158 0.12 -18.67 24.72
N PRO A 159 0.42 -17.37 24.96
CA PRO A 159 1.32 -16.98 26.05
C PRO A 159 0.79 -17.47 27.41
N LEU A 160 1.67 -17.93 28.25
CA LEU A 160 1.36 -18.34 29.63
C LEU A 160 1.23 -17.10 30.54
N ASN A 161 2.11 -16.12 30.32
CA ASN A 161 2.14 -14.85 31.03
C ASN A 161 2.19 -13.66 30.06
N SER A 162 1.98 -12.45 30.59
CA SER A 162 2.11 -11.22 29.81
C SER A 162 3.56 -11.04 29.34
N GLY A 163 3.75 -10.70 28.06
CA GLY A 163 5.08 -10.49 27.47
C GLY A 163 5.76 -11.74 26.91
N GLU A 164 5.19 -12.93 27.10
CA GLU A 164 5.70 -14.17 26.48
C GLU A 164 5.36 -14.29 25.00
N SER A 165 5.86 -15.35 24.37
CA SER A 165 5.64 -15.61 22.96
C SER A 165 4.17 -15.92 22.64
N PHE A 166 3.74 -15.57 21.46
CA PHE A 166 2.51 -16.09 20.86
C PHE A 166 2.71 -16.42 19.38
N LEU A 167 1.86 -17.29 18.86
CA LEU A 167 1.68 -17.52 17.42
C LEU A 167 0.18 -17.50 17.11
N LYS A 168 -0.23 -16.61 16.20
CA LYS A 168 -1.59 -16.52 15.68
C LYS A 168 -1.55 -16.53 14.16
N CYS A 169 -2.42 -17.35 13.54
CA CYS A 169 -2.48 -17.45 12.08
C CYS A 169 -3.92 -17.43 11.58
N THR A 170 -4.09 -17.00 10.34
CA THR A 170 -5.33 -17.23 9.57
C THR A 170 -5.42 -18.69 9.15
N SER A 171 -6.57 -19.12 8.67
CA SER A 171 -6.78 -20.47 8.15
C SER A 171 -5.73 -20.82 7.10
N HIS A 172 -5.23 -22.07 7.15
CA HIS A 172 -4.15 -22.59 6.32
C HIS A 172 -2.82 -21.82 6.45
N MET A 173 -2.62 -21.11 7.55
CA MET A 173 -1.42 -20.32 7.83
C MET A 173 -1.03 -19.38 6.67
N ARG A 174 -2.01 -18.71 6.07
CA ARG A 174 -1.80 -17.77 4.95
C ARG A 174 -1.15 -16.46 5.38
N PHE A 175 -1.47 -16.04 6.60
CA PHE A 175 -0.87 -14.92 7.30
C PHE A 175 -0.68 -15.34 8.76
N CYS A 176 0.50 -15.07 9.33
CA CYS A 176 0.77 -15.36 10.73
C CYS A 176 1.39 -14.15 11.43
N ARG A 177 1.16 -14.06 12.72
CA ARG A 177 1.80 -13.08 13.59
C ARG A 177 2.37 -13.78 14.81
N ALA A 178 3.61 -13.44 15.19
CA ALA A 178 4.26 -13.98 16.38
C ALA A 178 5.05 -12.90 17.13
N THR A 179 5.23 -13.11 18.43
CA THR A 179 6.14 -12.31 19.26
C THR A 179 7.17 -13.21 19.92
N ASN A 180 8.34 -12.64 20.21
CA ASN A 180 9.47 -13.33 20.83
C ASN A 180 9.74 -14.68 20.15
N LEU A 181 9.83 -14.63 18.81
CA LEU A 181 10.08 -15.81 17.97
C LEU A 181 11.56 -16.18 18.00
N TYR A 182 11.84 -17.41 18.33
CA TYR A 182 13.17 -18.04 18.22
C TYR A 182 13.34 -18.73 16.87
N LEU A 183 14.50 -18.56 16.25
CA LEU A 183 14.88 -19.22 14.98
C LEU A 183 16.36 -19.63 15.05
N ASP A 184 16.62 -20.93 14.97
CA ASP A 184 17.98 -21.51 14.92
C ASP A 184 18.38 -21.78 13.47
N LEU A 185 19.35 -21.02 12.98
CA LEU A 185 19.90 -21.13 11.63
C LEU A 185 21.38 -21.55 11.64
N ARG A 186 21.84 -22.21 12.73
CA ARG A 186 23.25 -22.63 12.82
C ARG A 186 23.61 -23.71 11.81
N GLU A 187 22.66 -24.60 11.49
CA GLU A 187 22.85 -25.67 10.51
C GLU A 187 21.74 -25.65 9.44
N PRO A 188 21.64 -24.56 8.64
CA PRO A 188 20.57 -24.46 7.67
C PRO A 188 20.75 -25.48 6.55
N ARG A 189 19.77 -26.37 6.36
CA ARG A 189 19.72 -27.35 5.27
C ARG A 189 19.31 -26.69 3.97
N ARG A 190 20.19 -25.86 3.41
CA ARG A 190 19.93 -25.17 2.16
C ARG A 190 20.25 -26.04 0.95
N GLY A 191 19.46 -25.86 -0.10
CA GLY A 191 19.62 -26.56 -1.36
C GLY A 191 19.55 -25.58 -2.54
N GLN A 192 19.32 -26.12 -3.72
CA GLN A 192 19.03 -25.32 -4.92
C GLN A 192 17.56 -24.89 -4.97
N GLU A 193 16.70 -25.53 -4.21
CA GLU A 193 15.27 -25.22 -4.15
C GLU A 193 15.01 -23.91 -3.38
N ARG A 194 14.19 -23.06 -3.97
CA ARG A 194 13.92 -21.73 -3.44
C ARG A 194 13.18 -21.76 -2.11
N TYR A 195 12.25 -22.69 -1.93
CA TYR A 195 11.45 -22.86 -0.72
C TYR A 195 11.45 -24.32 -0.30
N LYS A 196 12.48 -24.73 0.43
CA LYS A 196 12.59 -26.10 0.93
C LYS A 196 11.65 -26.32 2.11
N GLU A 197 10.74 -27.29 2.01
CA GLU A 197 9.68 -27.51 3.00
C GLU A 197 10.19 -28.12 4.32
N ASP A 198 11.25 -28.92 4.28
CA ASP A 198 11.86 -29.57 5.45
C ASP A 198 13.07 -28.80 6.02
N PHE A 199 13.10 -27.51 5.82
CA PHE A 199 14.24 -26.65 6.15
C PHE A 199 14.50 -26.56 7.66
N LEU A 200 13.44 -26.37 8.46
CA LEU A 200 13.53 -26.26 9.92
C LEU A 200 13.10 -27.55 10.59
N GLN A 201 13.88 -27.99 11.60
CA GLN A 201 13.58 -29.15 12.41
C GLN A 201 12.87 -28.73 13.71
N LYS A 202 12.35 -29.73 14.44
CA LYS A 202 11.75 -29.52 15.76
C LYS A 202 12.78 -28.93 16.72
N GLY A 203 12.46 -27.83 17.38
CA GLY A 203 13.36 -27.08 18.27
C GLY A 203 14.15 -25.96 17.58
N GLU A 204 14.17 -25.88 16.24
CA GLU A 204 14.84 -24.82 15.50
C GLU A 204 13.93 -23.58 15.27
N ILE A 205 12.63 -23.73 15.47
CA ILE A 205 11.68 -22.61 15.48
C ILE A 205 10.71 -22.78 16.65
N GLY A 206 10.44 -21.69 17.38
CA GLY A 206 9.52 -21.77 18.50
C GLY A 206 9.38 -20.49 19.31
N GLY A 207 8.74 -20.66 20.48
CA GLY A 207 8.55 -19.59 21.46
C GLY A 207 8.08 -20.14 22.79
N ARG A 208 8.22 -19.34 23.86
CA ARG A 208 7.71 -19.69 25.19
C ARG A 208 6.22 -19.41 25.27
N CYS A 209 5.42 -20.43 25.00
CA CYS A 209 3.97 -20.35 24.96
C CYS A 209 3.39 -21.77 24.97
N ARG A 210 2.12 -21.94 25.29
CA ARG A 210 1.41 -23.24 25.20
C ARG A 210 0.96 -23.49 23.78
N LEU A 211 1.56 -24.48 23.12
CA LEU A 211 1.26 -24.85 21.73
C LEU A 211 0.04 -25.79 21.66
N ASN A 212 -0.89 -25.49 20.78
CA ASN A 212 -1.95 -26.39 20.37
C ASN A 212 -1.50 -27.18 19.12
N SER A 213 -0.78 -28.29 19.33
CA SER A 213 -0.22 -29.10 18.24
C SER A 213 -1.29 -29.64 17.29
N ALA A 214 -2.44 -30.07 17.82
CA ALA A 214 -3.54 -30.57 16.96
C ALA A 214 -4.12 -29.47 16.07
N ALA A 215 -4.24 -28.24 16.57
CA ALA A 215 -4.66 -27.11 15.76
C ALA A 215 -3.62 -26.72 14.71
N LEU A 216 -2.34 -26.81 15.03
CA LEU A 216 -1.26 -26.55 14.08
C LEU A 216 -1.26 -27.59 12.95
N GLU A 217 -1.34 -28.87 13.28
CA GLU A 217 -1.37 -29.97 12.28
C GLU A 217 -2.58 -29.85 11.34
N ALA A 218 -3.74 -29.44 11.86
CA ALA A 218 -4.96 -29.24 11.05
C ALA A 218 -4.84 -28.16 9.97
N GLU A 219 -3.88 -27.22 10.08
CA GLU A 219 -3.65 -26.17 9.08
C GLU A 219 -2.85 -26.67 7.85
N GLY A 220 -2.36 -27.91 7.85
CA GLY A 220 -1.48 -28.47 6.82
C GLY A 220 -2.13 -28.83 5.47
N GLN A 221 -3.43 -28.61 5.29
CA GLN A 221 -4.17 -29.03 4.08
C GLN A 221 -3.71 -28.37 2.77
N HIS A 222 -3.10 -27.19 2.83
CA HIS A 222 -2.67 -26.39 1.67
C HIS A 222 -1.22 -25.92 1.80
N LYS A 223 -0.30 -26.86 2.10
CA LYS A 223 1.12 -26.61 2.35
C LYS A 223 1.97 -26.41 1.09
N SER A 224 1.53 -25.62 0.15
CA SER A 224 2.39 -25.20 -0.97
C SER A 224 3.21 -23.96 -0.59
N PRO A 225 4.49 -23.86 -1.01
CA PRO A 225 5.39 -22.76 -0.62
C PRO A 225 4.85 -21.35 -0.85
N LEU A 226 4.06 -21.15 -1.92
CA LEU A 226 3.47 -19.83 -2.23
C LEU A 226 1.98 -19.72 -1.87
N GLN A 227 1.46 -20.68 -1.09
CA GLN A 227 0.06 -20.67 -0.64
C GLN A 227 -0.08 -20.66 0.89
N SER A 228 0.94 -21.10 1.62
CA SER A 228 0.90 -21.31 3.06
C SER A 228 2.28 -21.12 3.69
N TRP A 229 2.31 -20.70 4.95
CA TRP A 229 3.51 -20.72 5.81
C TRP A 229 3.60 -21.99 6.64
N PHE A 230 2.74 -22.97 6.37
CA PHE A 230 2.71 -24.22 7.15
C PHE A 230 4.05 -24.97 7.10
N ALA A 231 4.67 -25.04 5.93
CA ALA A 231 5.92 -25.76 5.77
C ALA A 231 7.05 -25.22 6.67
N GLU A 232 7.11 -23.90 6.85
CA GLU A 232 8.11 -23.22 7.68
C GLU A 232 7.78 -23.26 9.16
N LEU A 233 6.49 -23.35 9.53
CA LEU A 233 6.01 -23.26 10.89
C LEU A 233 5.51 -24.59 11.48
N GLN A 234 5.43 -25.69 10.69
CA GLN A 234 4.93 -26.99 11.15
C GLN A 234 5.74 -27.57 12.31
N THR A 235 7.03 -27.22 12.39
CA THR A 235 7.94 -27.68 13.44
C THR A 235 8.02 -26.70 14.64
N PHE A 236 7.12 -25.70 14.68
CA PHE A 236 7.07 -24.74 15.79
C PHE A 236 6.99 -25.47 17.12
N THR A 237 7.89 -25.12 18.06
CA THR A 237 8.11 -25.83 19.32
C THR A 237 7.82 -24.92 20.50
N GLU A 238 7.17 -25.48 21.52
CA GLU A 238 7.05 -24.88 22.84
C GLU A 238 8.42 -24.94 23.52
N LEU A 239 8.98 -23.75 23.85
CA LEU A 239 10.29 -23.61 24.47
C LEU A 239 10.17 -23.47 25.98
N ASP A 240 11.17 -24.01 26.70
CA ASP A 240 11.30 -23.91 28.16
C ASP A 240 12.04 -22.63 28.64
N PHE A 241 12.57 -21.84 27.70
CA PHE A 241 13.30 -20.58 27.94
C PHE A 241 12.61 -19.39 27.28
N HIS A 242 12.94 -18.17 27.74
CA HIS A 242 12.51 -16.91 27.14
C HIS A 242 13.46 -16.49 26.01
N PRO A 243 13.04 -16.50 24.74
CA PRO A 243 13.94 -16.21 23.62
C PRO A 243 14.67 -14.88 23.70
N ILE A 244 14.01 -13.85 24.21
CA ILE A 244 14.58 -12.49 24.24
C ILE A 244 15.42 -12.25 25.50
N ASP A 245 15.05 -12.84 26.65
CA ASP A 245 15.58 -12.43 27.97
C ASP A 245 16.66 -13.38 28.49
N ASP A 246 16.71 -14.65 28.06
CA ASP A 246 17.53 -15.71 28.67
C ASP A 246 18.87 -15.95 27.94
N ASN A 247 19.35 -15.02 27.13
CA ASN A 247 20.62 -15.10 26.37
C ASN A 247 20.77 -16.34 25.47
N HIS A 248 19.66 -16.89 24.99
CA HIS A 248 19.67 -18.06 24.09
C HIS A 248 19.93 -17.68 22.64
N CYS A 249 19.89 -16.39 22.29
CA CYS A 249 20.06 -15.91 20.93
C CYS A 249 21.38 -15.18 20.73
N ASP A 250 22.04 -15.48 19.61
CA ASP A 250 23.27 -14.80 19.18
C ASP A 250 22.94 -13.39 18.65
N LEU A 251 21.69 -13.18 18.20
CA LEU A 251 21.20 -11.92 17.67
C LEU A 251 19.73 -11.72 18.09
N ILE A 252 19.42 -10.57 18.66
CA ILE A 252 18.05 -10.14 18.97
C ILE A 252 17.66 -9.02 18.02
N ILE A 253 16.56 -9.20 17.30
CA ILE A 253 16.00 -8.21 16.38
C ILE A 253 14.83 -7.52 17.07
N GLU A 254 15.08 -6.29 17.55
CA GLU A 254 14.09 -5.45 18.23
C GLU A 254 13.08 -4.82 17.28
N ARG A 255 13.53 -4.48 16.05
CA ARG A 255 12.69 -3.86 15.04
C ARG A 255 11.68 -4.86 14.50
N PRO A 256 10.38 -4.48 14.38
CA PRO A 256 9.36 -5.35 13.77
C PRO A 256 9.83 -5.88 12.43
N THR A 257 9.60 -7.16 12.18
CA THR A 257 10.13 -7.86 11.01
C THR A 257 9.00 -8.51 10.21
N ILE A 258 9.05 -8.37 8.91
CA ILE A 258 8.12 -8.96 7.95
C ILE A 258 8.84 -10.07 7.19
N PHE A 259 8.36 -11.30 7.31
CA PHE A 259 8.82 -12.39 6.46
C PHE A 259 8.01 -12.46 5.17
N MET A 260 8.70 -12.57 4.04
CA MET A 260 8.09 -12.65 2.71
C MET A 260 8.66 -13.79 1.88
N LYS A 261 7.81 -14.38 1.04
CA LYS A 261 8.19 -15.25 -0.07
C LYS A 261 7.72 -14.61 -1.38
N LEU A 262 8.60 -14.47 -2.37
CA LEU A 262 8.27 -13.86 -3.65
C LEU A 262 7.90 -14.90 -4.71
N ASP A 263 6.93 -14.58 -5.55
CA ASP A 263 6.60 -15.38 -6.72
C ASP A 263 7.67 -15.21 -7.82
N ALA A 264 7.78 -14.02 -8.40
CA ALA A 264 8.78 -13.75 -9.44
C ALA A 264 9.14 -12.24 -9.50
N GLY A 265 10.29 -11.87 -8.92
CA GLY A 265 10.77 -10.49 -8.85
C GLY A 265 11.15 -9.86 -10.20
N VAL A 266 11.23 -10.65 -11.29
CA VAL A 266 11.56 -10.18 -12.65
C VAL A 266 10.33 -10.00 -13.55
N ASN A 267 9.12 -10.34 -13.05
CA ASN A 267 7.87 -10.20 -13.77
C ASN A 267 6.93 -9.28 -12.99
N MET A 268 6.63 -8.11 -13.53
CA MET A 268 5.85 -7.09 -12.84
C MET A 268 4.49 -7.60 -12.35
N TYR A 269 3.76 -8.39 -13.15
CA TYR A 269 2.45 -8.92 -12.76
C TYR A 269 2.54 -9.77 -11.48
N HIS A 270 3.50 -10.67 -11.42
CA HIS A 270 3.72 -11.55 -10.27
C HIS A 270 4.24 -10.78 -9.05
N HIS A 271 5.22 -9.91 -9.25
CA HIS A 271 5.83 -9.17 -8.14
C HIS A 271 4.88 -8.13 -7.54
N PHE A 272 4.01 -7.52 -8.36
CA PHE A 272 2.99 -6.61 -7.82
C PHE A 272 1.86 -7.35 -7.11
N CYS A 273 1.67 -8.65 -7.35
CA CYS A 273 0.89 -9.51 -6.48
C CYS A 273 1.52 -9.61 -5.07
N ASP A 274 2.86 -9.77 -4.99
CA ASP A 274 3.57 -9.78 -3.71
C ASP A 274 3.40 -8.47 -2.95
N PHE A 275 3.58 -7.30 -3.62
CA PHE A 275 3.40 -5.99 -3.01
C PHE A 275 1.95 -5.72 -2.58
N ALA A 276 0.95 -6.11 -3.36
CA ALA A 276 -0.45 -5.97 -2.99
C ALA A 276 -0.77 -6.82 -1.74
N ASN A 277 -0.28 -8.06 -1.67
CA ASN A 277 -0.45 -8.93 -0.51
C ASN A 277 0.29 -8.39 0.73
N LEU A 278 1.46 -7.76 0.55
CA LEU A 278 2.17 -7.07 1.63
C LEU A 278 1.36 -5.88 2.15
N TYR A 279 0.81 -5.06 1.27
CA TYR A 279 -0.07 -3.94 1.65
C TYR A 279 -1.27 -4.42 2.48
N ILE A 280 -1.93 -5.49 2.05
CA ILE A 280 -3.05 -6.08 2.81
C ILE A 280 -2.58 -6.68 4.13
N SER A 281 -1.39 -7.24 4.20
CA SER A 281 -0.80 -7.73 5.44
C SER A 281 -0.57 -6.61 6.46
N GLN A 282 -0.26 -5.39 6.01
CA GLN A 282 -0.19 -4.21 6.89
C GLN A 282 -1.57 -3.85 7.50
N HIS A 283 -2.68 -4.02 6.75
CA HIS A 283 -4.03 -3.89 7.30
C HIS A 283 -4.33 -4.99 8.34
N LEU A 284 -3.95 -6.24 8.08
CA LEU A 284 -4.13 -7.35 9.03
C LEU A 284 -3.32 -7.13 10.32
N ASN A 285 -2.13 -6.57 10.20
CA ASN A 285 -1.27 -6.22 11.35
C ASN A 285 -1.61 -4.86 11.98
N ASN A 286 -2.50 -4.08 11.36
CA ASN A 286 -2.85 -2.71 11.75
C ASN A 286 -1.59 -1.82 11.93
N SER A 287 -0.59 -1.98 11.07
CA SER A 287 0.64 -1.20 11.10
C SER A 287 1.14 -0.88 9.70
N PHE A 288 1.32 0.42 9.43
CA PHE A 288 1.87 0.95 8.19
C PHE A 288 3.24 1.60 8.40
N SER A 289 3.91 1.31 9.53
CA SER A 289 5.26 1.81 9.79
C SER A 289 6.23 1.34 8.70
N ARG A 290 7.13 2.24 8.28
CA ARG A 290 8.29 1.88 7.45
C ARG A 290 9.54 1.60 8.29
N ASP A 291 9.48 1.80 9.62
CA ASP A 291 10.53 1.37 10.54
C ASP A 291 10.36 -0.13 10.84
N VAL A 292 10.54 -0.94 9.81
CA VAL A 292 10.37 -2.38 9.83
C VAL A 292 11.46 -3.04 8.97
N ASN A 293 11.93 -4.22 9.36
CA ASN A 293 12.75 -5.06 8.49
C ASN A 293 11.84 -5.89 7.56
N ILE A 294 12.29 -6.10 6.32
CA ILE A 294 11.68 -7.08 5.42
C ILE A 294 12.72 -8.16 5.14
N VAL A 295 12.40 -9.39 5.50
CA VAL A 295 13.26 -10.56 5.35
C VAL A 295 12.70 -11.48 4.28
N MET A 296 13.46 -11.67 3.20
CA MET A 296 13.13 -12.64 2.17
C MET A 296 13.45 -14.06 2.64
N TRP A 297 12.40 -14.84 2.77
CA TRP A 297 12.49 -16.24 3.10
C TRP A 297 12.78 -17.04 1.83
N ASP A 298 14.05 -17.27 1.55
CA ASP A 298 14.52 -18.00 0.39
C ASP A 298 15.63 -18.95 0.84
N THR A 299 15.45 -20.24 0.61
CA THR A 299 16.40 -21.30 1.00
C THR A 299 17.38 -21.65 -0.12
N SER A 300 17.28 -21.04 -1.30
CA SER A 300 18.20 -21.28 -2.41
C SER A 300 19.59 -20.70 -2.16
N LEU A 301 20.58 -21.29 -2.80
CA LEU A 301 21.95 -20.75 -2.85
C LEU A 301 22.04 -19.45 -3.67
N PHE A 302 21.11 -19.25 -4.61
CA PHE A 302 21.03 -18.11 -5.49
C PHE A 302 20.08 -17.07 -4.88
N GLY A 303 20.44 -15.79 -4.94
CA GLY A 303 19.53 -14.71 -4.58
C GLY A 303 18.37 -14.60 -5.57
N TYR A 304 17.33 -13.87 -5.21
CA TYR A 304 16.26 -13.52 -6.14
C TYR A 304 16.66 -12.30 -6.98
N GLY A 305 16.24 -12.30 -8.27
CA GLY A 305 16.30 -11.10 -9.10
C GLY A 305 15.11 -10.20 -8.85
N ASP A 306 15.34 -8.89 -8.74
CA ASP A 306 14.29 -7.90 -8.55
C ASP A 306 14.51 -6.72 -9.50
N LEU A 307 13.59 -6.55 -10.46
CA LEU A 307 13.59 -5.41 -11.40
C LEU A 307 12.75 -4.21 -10.90
N PHE A 308 12.12 -4.34 -9.73
CA PHE A 308 11.19 -3.36 -9.18
C PHE A 308 11.55 -2.99 -7.74
N SER A 309 12.85 -3.08 -7.42
CA SER A 309 13.40 -2.95 -6.07
C SER A 309 13.09 -1.59 -5.41
N GLU A 310 12.93 -0.53 -6.20
CA GLU A 310 12.57 0.80 -5.69
C GLU A 310 11.21 0.80 -4.97
N THR A 311 10.32 -0.15 -5.31
CA THR A 311 9.00 -0.26 -4.68
C THR A 311 9.08 -0.60 -3.20
N TRP A 312 10.13 -1.29 -2.75
CA TRP A 312 10.32 -1.62 -1.33
C TRP A 312 10.36 -0.38 -0.43
N ARG A 313 10.81 0.77 -0.95
CA ARG A 313 10.82 2.06 -0.22
C ARG A 313 9.42 2.53 0.21
N ALA A 314 8.36 2.01 -0.43
CA ALA A 314 7.00 2.26 0.01
C ALA A 314 6.66 1.50 1.30
N PHE A 315 7.41 0.46 1.65
CA PHE A 315 7.11 -0.45 2.77
C PHE A 315 8.15 -0.44 3.89
N SER A 316 9.41 -0.15 3.57
CA SER A 316 10.49 -0.07 4.55
C SER A 316 11.46 1.07 4.23
N HIS A 317 12.10 1.62 5.28
CA HIS A 317 13.22 2.54 5.16
C HIS A 317 14.55 1.82 4.93
N TYR A 318 14.58 0.50 5.12
CA TYR A 318 15.78 -0.33 5.14
C TYR A 318 15.85 -1.22 3.91
N ASP A 319 17.07 -1.63 3.58
CA ASP A 319 17.29 -2.59 2.51
C ASP A 319 16.70 -3.97 2.89
N ILE A 320 16.34 -4.72 1.85
CA ILE A 320 15.78 -6.06 2.01
C ILE A 320 16.87 -7.01 2.54
N ILE A 321 16.54 -7.74 3.59
CA ILE A 321 17.40 -8.72 4.21
C ILE A 321 17.11 -10.10 3.62
N HIS A 322 18.14 -10.84 3.24
CA HIS A 322 18.00 -12.24 2.86
C HIS A 322 18.11 -13.13 4.09
N LEU A 323 17.29 -14.19 4.18
CA LEU A 323 17.32 -15.13 5.31
C LEU A 323 18.73 -15.67 5.57
N LYS A 324 19.53 -15.93 4.52
CA LYS A 324 20.92 -16.39 4.62
C LYS A 324 21.86 -15.45 5.37
N THR A 325 21.49 -14.19 5.57
CA THR A 325 22.26 -13.22 6.38
C THR A 325 22.35 -13.67 7.85
N TYR A 326 21.42 -14.50 8.27
CA TYR A 326 21.34 -15.05 9.61
C TYR A 326 21.94 -16.46 9.76
N ASP A 327 22.60 -17.00 8.72
CA ASP A 327 23.24 -18.31 8.77
C ASP A 327 24.25 -18.39 9.93
N SER A 328 24.36 -19.58 10.50
CA SER A 328 25.22 -19.92 11.64
C SER A 328 24.86 -19.19 12.95
N LYS A 329 23.62 -18.67 13.08
CA LYS A 329 23.15 -17.93 14.25
C LYS A 329 21.81 -18.45 14.75
N ARG A 330 21.61 -18.31 16.05
CA ARG A 330 20.30 -18.32 16.68
C ARG A 330 19.79 -16.88 16.71
N VAL A 331 18.65 -16.62 16.10
CA VAL A 331 18.09 -15.28 15.95
C VAL A 331 16.73 -15.20 16.64
N CYS A 332 16.57 -14.20 17.50
CA CYS A 332 15.30 -13.92 18.13
C CYS A 332 14.68 -12.64 17.60
N PHE A 333 13.39 -12.70 17.32
CA PHE A 333 12.63 -11.56 16.81
C PHE A 333 11.58 -11.16 17.83
N ARG A 334 11.54 -9.87 18.21
CA ARG A 334 10.57 -9.38 19.19
C ARG A 334 9.14 -9.35 18.64
N ASP A 335 8.94 -8.87 17.41
CA ASP A 335 7.64 -8.81 16.75
C ASP A 335 7.81 -9.16 15.27
N VAL A 336 7.03 -10.14 14.80
CA VAL A 336 7.09 -10.58 13.42
C VAL A 336 5.70 -10.81 12.85
N PHE A 337 5.55 -10.59 11.55
CA PHE A 337 4.49 -11.22 10.82
C PHE A 337 4.99 -11.85 9.51
N PHE A 338 4.30 -12.91 9.13
CA PHE A 338 4.49 -13.66 7.90
C PHE A 338 3.39 -13.18 6.93
N SER A 339 3.79 -12.52 5.86
CA SER A 339 2.88 -11.84 4.93
C SER A 339 1.96 -12.82 4.20
N LEU A 340 0.84 -12.32 3.69
CA LEU A 340 0.01 -13.03 2.73
C LEU A 340 0.85 -13.43 1.51
N LEU A 341 0.54 -14.57 0.92
CA LEU A 341 1.32 -15.19 -0.14
C LEU A 341 0.67 -15.00 -1.53
N PRO A 342 1.45 -14.96 -2.61
CA PRO A 342 0.95 -14.55 -3.92
C PRO A 342 0.02 -15.57 -4.59
N ARG A 343 0.18 -16.87 -4.34
CA ARG A 343 -0.56 -17.93 -5.03
C ARG A 343 -1.58 -18.66 -4.17
N MET A 344 -2.04 -18.01 -3.10
CA MET A 344 -3.10 -18.58 -2.26
C MET A 344 -4.35 -18.88 -3.10
N ARG A 345 -4.99 -20.02 -2.80
CA ARG A 345 -6.32 -20.32 -3.36
C ARG A 345 -7.30 -19.22 -2.91
N TYR A 346 -8.02 -18.64 -3.85
CA TYR A 346 -8.85 -17.45 -3.61
C TYR A 346 -8.04 -16.30 -2.98
N GLY A 347 -6.79 -16.14 -3.41
CA GLY A 347 -5.94 -15.03 -3.03
C GLY A 347 -6.24 -13.78 -3.83
N LEU A 348 -5.72 -12.66 -3.36
CA LEU A 348 -5.87 -11.38 -4.04
C LEU A 348 -4.97 -11.29 -5.27
N PHE A 349 -5.43 -10.54 -6.26
CA PHE A 349 -4.73 -10.23 -7.50
C PHE A 349 -4.58 -11.45 -8.42
N TYR A 350 -3.74 -12.42 -8.07
CA TYR A 350 -3.43 -13.54 -8.95
C TYR A 350 -4.54 -14.59 -9.06
N ASN A 351 -5.15 -14.94 -7.95
CA ASN A 351 -6.17 -15.98 -7.85
C ASN A 351 -7.52 -15.44 -7.34
N THR A 352 -7.79 -14.14 -7.53
CA THR A 352 -9.07 -13.56 -7.14
C THR A 352 -10.16 -14.09 -8.06
N PRO A 353 -11.20 -14.75 -7.54
CA PRO A 353 -12.38 -15.08 -8.34
C PRO A 353 -13.17 -13.79 -8.60
N LEU A 354 -13.13 -13.34 -9.84
CA LEU A 354 -13.81 -12.11 -10.26
C LEU A 354 -15.24 -12.40 -10.70
N ILE A 355 -16.17 -11.69 -10.07
CA ILE A 355 -17.59 -11.76 -10.41
C ILE A 355 -17.83 -10.86 -11.62
N SER A 356 -18.42 -11.41 -12.66
CA SER A 356 -18.76 -10.67 -13.87
C SER A 356 -19.58 -9.42 -13.55
N ASN A 357 -19.33 -8.34 -14.30
CA ASN A 357 -20.04 -7.06 -14.17
C ASN A 357 -19.89 -6.33 -12.83
N CYS A 358 -18.94 -6.73 -11.99
CA CYS A 358 -18.56 -6.04 -10.76
C CYS A 358 -17.16 -5.42 -10.89
N GLN A 359 -16.99 -4.25 -10.29
CA GLN A 359 -15.72 -3.54 -10.15
C GLN A 359 -15.65 -2.82 -8.81
N SER A 360 -14.46 -2.44 -8.37
CA SER A 360 -14.25 -1.69 -7.14
C SER A 360 -13.21 -0.59 -7.34
N GLU A 361 -13.43 0.55 -6.70
CA GLU A 361 -12.45 1.62 -6.51
C GLU A 361 -11.89 1.59 -5.08
N GLY A 362 -11.77 0.41 -4.50
CA GLY A 362 -11.45 0.24 -3.09
C GLY A 362 -9.98 -0.10 -2.83
N MET A 363 -9.75 -1.33 -2.45
CA MET A 363 -8.48 -1.80 -1.89
C MET A 363 -7.28 -1.61 -2.84
N PHE A 364 -7.44 -1.88 -4.14
CA PHE A 364 -6.34 -1.71 -5.11
C PHE A 364 -6.08 -0.24 -5.47
N ARG A 365 -7.11 0.60 -5.42
CA ARG A 365 -6.93 2.06 -5.49
C ARG A 365 -6.16 2.57 -4.28
N ALA A 366 -6.54 2.14 -3.07
CA ALA A 366 -5.83 2.50 -1.86
C ALA A 366 -4.37 2.01 -1.88
N PHE A 367 -4.11 0.80 -2.37
CA PHE A 367 -2.75 0.28 -2.59
C PHE A 367 -1.95 1.16 -3.55
N SER A 368 -2.51 1.50 -4.71
CA SER A 368 -1.89 2.39 -5.68
C SER A 368 -1.55 3.76 -5.08
N GLN A 369 -2.51 4.41 -4.43
CA GLN A 369 -2.31 5.70 -3.77
C GLN A 369 -1.25 5.63 -2.67
N HIS A 370 -1.20 4.53 -1.91
CA HIS A 370 -0.19 4.29 -0.89
C HIS A 370 1.23 4.23 -1.49
N VAL A 371 1.41 3.45 -2.56
CA VAL A 371 2.71 3.30 -3.24
C VAL A 371 3.14 4.63 -3.86
N LEU A 372 2.27 5.28 -4.63
CA LEU A 372 2.55 6.57 -5.28
C LEU A 372 2.97 7.64 -4.26
N HIS A 373 2.21 7.78 -3.17
CA HIS A 373 2.52 8.74 -2.10
C HIS A 373 3.89 8.48 -1.48
N ARG A 374 4.19 7.23 -1.15
CA ARG A 374 5.45 6.87 -0.47
C ARG A 374 6.68 6.91 -1.37
N LEU A 375 6.49 6.79 -2.67
CA LEU A 375 7.53 6.97 -3.67
C LEU A 375 7.64 8.42 -4.17
N ASN A 376 6.85 9.36 -3.62
CA ASN A 376 6.79 10.77 -4.01
C ASN A 376 6.53 10.95 -5.51
N ILE A 377 5.54 10.21 -6.03
CA ILE A 377 5.10 10.32 -7.41
C ILE A 377 3.81 11.13 -7.43
N GLU A 378 3.88 12.32 -8.03
CA GLU A 378 2.77 13.27 -8.09
C GLU A 378 2.06 13.23 -9.43
N GLN A 379 0.77 13.54 -9.40
CA GLN A 379 -0.07 13.74 -10.57
C GLN A 379 0.04 15.21 -11.01
N GLU A 380 0.63 15.44 -12.18
CA GLU A 380 0.82 16.78 -12.74
C GLU A 380 -0.48 17.40 -13.30
N GLY A 381 -1.50 16.55 -13.55
CA GLY A 381 -2.73 16.99 -14.22
C GLY A 381 -2.60 17.08 -15.74
N PRO A 382 -3.71 17.31 -16.46
CA PRO A 382 -3.68 17.58 -17.89
C PRO A 382 -3.04 18.95 -18.14
N LYS A 383 -2.18 19.07 -19.15
CA LYS A 383 -1.56 20.32 -19.59
C LYS A 383 -2.29 20.86 -20.81
N ASP A 384 -2.61 22.15 -20.80
CA ASP A 384 -3.29 22.84 -21.90
C ASP A 384 -4.60 22.17 -22.36
N GLY A 385 -5.34 21.54 -21.47
CA GLY A 385 -6.57 20.84 -21.76
C GLY A 385 -6.43 19.61 -22.68
N ARG A 386 -5.19 19.14 -22.92
CA ARG A 386 -4.92 17.98 -23.81
C ARG A 386 -4.95 16.66 -23.02
N ILE A 387 -5.35 15.61 -23.71
CA ILE A 387 -5.36 14.24 -23.21
C ILE A 387 -3.98 13.62 -23.48
N ARG A 388 -3.33 13.13 -22.42
CA ARG A 388 -2.02 12.47 -22.49
C ARG A 388 -2.20 11.00 -22.87
N VAL A 389 -1.87 10.68 -24.12
CA VAL A 389 -1.98 9.32 -24.67
C VAL A 389 -0.61 8.65 -24.65
N THR A 390 -0.44 7.61 -23.85
CA THR A 390 0.80 6.83 -23.80
C THR A 390 0.63 5.49 -24.50
N LEU A 391 1.42 5.26 -25.54
CA LEU A 391 1.53 3.97 -26.21
C LEU A 391 2.76 3.22 -25.68
N LEU A 392 2.52 2.08 -25.04
CA LEU A 392 3.58 1.19 -24.55
C LEU A 392 4.09 0.32 -25.72
N ALA A 393 5.26 0.65 -26.22
CA ALA A 393 6.00 -0.17 -27.17
C ALA A 393 6.48 -1.46 -26.53
N ARG A 394 6.85 -2.40 -27.37
CA ARG A 394 7.40 -3.68 -26.91
C ARG A 394 8.63 -4.04 -27.75
N SER A 395 9.77 -4.17 -27.07
CA SER A 395 11.05 -4.53 -27.68
C SER A 395 11.38 -6.02 -27.61
N THR A 396 10.51 -6.82 -26.98
CA THR A 396 10.66 -8.29 -26.97
C THR A 396 10.30 -8.87 -28.32
N GLU A 397 10.74 -10.10 -28.61
CA GLU A 397 10.57 -10.76 -29.89
C GLU A 397 9.11 -10.85 -30.37
N TYR A 398 8.16 -11.11 -29.45
CA TYR A 398 6.76 -11.35 -29.75
C TYR A 398 5.83 -10.26 -29.22
N ARG A 399 4.65 -10.17 -29.81
CA ARG A 399 3.56 -9.25 -29.43
C ARG A 399 3.93 -7.79 -29.63
N ARG A 400 4.75 -7.50 -30.66
CA ARG A 400 5.01 -6.13 -31.11
C ARG A 400 3.88 -5.63 -31.99
N ILE A 401 3.66 -4.32 -32.01
CA ILE A 401 2.78 -3.65 -32.97
C ILE A 401 3.59 -3.37 -34.22
N LEU A 402 3.28 -4.04 -35.32
CA LEU A 402 4.04 -3.94 -36.58
C LEU A 402 3.87 -2.58 -37.26
N ASN A 403 2.65 -2.04 -37.30
CA ASN A 403 2.36 -0.73 -37.85
C ASN A 403 2.35 0.39 -36.80
N GLN A 404 3.22 0.28 -35.77
CA GLN A 404 3.31 1.21 -34.64
C GLN A 404 3.52 2.66 -35.09
N GLN A 405 4.37 2.91 -36.11
CA GLN A 405 4.64 4.26 -36.59
C GLN A 405 3.42 4.89 -37.26
N GLU A 406 2.63 4.11 -38.00
CA GLU A 406 1.39 4.54 -38.58
C GLU A 406 0.36 4.96 -37.54
N ILE A 407 0.22 4.15 -36.48
CA ILE A 407 -0.64 4.44 -35.32
C ILE A 407 -0.21 5.74 -34.62
N ILE A 408 1.08 5.90 -34.35
CA ILE A 408 1.60 7.13 -33.70
C ILE A 408 1.35 8.37 -34.57
N ASN A 409 1.53 8.26 -35.87
CA ASN A 409 1.27 9.35 -36.77
C ASN A 409 -0.22 9.74 -36.75
N ALA A 410 -1.12 8.76 -36.79
CA ALA A 410 -2.56 9.01 -36.71
C ALA A 410 -2.97 9.64 -35.38
N LEU A 411 -2.48 9.15 -34.25
CA LEU A 411 -2.74 9.75 -32.94
C LEU A 411 -2.29 11.22 -32.88
N LYS A 412 -1.14 11.55 -33.45
CA LYS A 412 -0.60 12.93 -33.49
C LYS A 412 -1.38 13.88 -34.40
N THR A 413 -2.24 13.39 -35.32
CA THR A 413 -3.13 14.26 -36.11
C THR A 413 -4.26 14.85 -35.28
N VAL A 414 -4.59 14.25 -34.13
CA VAL A 414 -5.65 14.70 -33.22
C VAL A 414 -5.10 15.81 -32.32
N ALA A 415 -5.51 17.05 -32.54
CA ALA A 415 -5.00 18.22 -31.81
C ALA A 415 -5.21 18.13 -30.27
N LEU A 416 -6.24 17.39 -29.85
CA LEU A 416 -6.55 17.13 -28.45
C LEU A 416 -5.51 16.23 -27.74
N PHE A 417 -4.70 15.47 -28.48
CA PHE A 417 -3.80 14.47 -27.91
C PHE A 417 -2.37 14.99 -27.73
N GLU A 418 -1.81 14.71 -26.56
CA GLU A 418 -0.37 14.71 -26.31
C GLU A 418 0.11 13.25 -26.35
N VAL A 419 0.83 12.86 -27.42
CA VAL A 419 1.14 11.46 -27.69
C VAL A 419 2.57 11.12 -27.28
N LYS A 420 2.73 10.14 -26.39
CA LYS A 420 4.02 9.62 -25.93
C LYS A 420 4.16 8.14 -26.30
N LEU A 421 5.27 7.79 -26.97
CA LEU A 421 5.69 6.40 -27.19
C LEU A 421 6.74 6.05 -26.14
N VAL A 422 6.55 4.98 -25.41
CA VAL A 422 7.49 4.53 -24.35
C VAL A 422 7.80 3.05 -24.50
N ASP A 423 9.02 2.66 -24.17
CA ASP A 423 9.42 1.27 -24.00
C ASP A 423 10.00 1.11 -22.58
N TYR A 424 9.29 0.39 -21.73
CA TYR A 424 9.66 0.23 -20.32
C TYR A 424 10.76 -0.81 -20.13
N LYS A 425 11.95 -0.48 -20.65
CA LYS A 425 13.17 -1.24 -20.38
C LYS A 425 13.86 -0.69 -19.15
N TYR A 426 14.07 -1.52 -18.15
CA TYR A 426 14.74 -1.13 -16.91
C TYR A 426 16.11 -0.46 -17.13
N LYS A 427 16.86 -0.90 -18.15
CA LYS A 427 18.18 -0.35 -18.48
C LYS A 427 18.11 1.09 -19.01
N ASP A 428 17.03 1.44 -19.69
CA ASP A 428 16.86 2.73 -20.37
C ASP A 428 16.02 3.71 -19.53
N MET A 429 15.09 3.16 -18.69
CA MET A 429 14.19 3.95 -17.87
C MET A 429 14.04 3.27 -16.50
N PRO A 430 14.54 3.89 -15.40
CA PRO A 430 14.35 3.41 -14.04
C PRO A 430 12.87 3.20 -13.71
N PHE A 431 12.56 2.27 -12.83
CA PHE A 431 11.18 1.88 -12.56
C PHE A 431 10.32 3.04 -12.01
N LEU A 432 10.87 3.90 -11.16
CA LEU A 432 10.16 5.08 -10.67
C LEU A 432 9.73 6.03 -11.79
N GLU A 433 10.57 6.16 -12.83
CA GLU A 433 10.21 6.98 -13.99
C GLU A 433 9.13 6.32 -14.84
N GLN A 434 9.14 4.99 -14.96
CA GLN A 434 8.04 4.25 -15.62
C GLN A 434 6.71 4.51 -14.92
N ILE A 435 6.69 4.45 -13.57
CA ILE A 435 5.47 4.76 -12.78
C ILE A 435 5.06 6.22 -12.97
N ARG A 436 6.02 7.18 -12.96
CA ARG A 436 5.72 8.61 -13.14
C ARG A 436 5.07 8.86 -14.50
N VAL A 437 5.62 8.31 -15.57
CA VAL A 437 5.05 8.42 -16.90
C VAL A 437 3.64 7.83 -16.95
N THR A 438 3.47 6.63 -16.37
CA THR A 438 2.15 5.98 -16.32
C THR A 438 1.16 6.79 -15.50
N HIS A 439 1.54 7.26 -14.32
CA HIS A 439 0.66 8.05 -13.44
C HIS A 439 0.23 9.37 -14.09
N ASN A 440 1.02 9.87 -15.02
CA ASN A 440 0.73 11.07 -15.81
C ASN A 440 0.22 10.76 -17.22
N SER A 441 -0.42 9.62 -17.43
CA SER A 441 -1.11 9.23 -18.65
C SER A 441 -2.62 9.22 -18.44
N ASP A 442 -3.38 9.80 -19.35
CA ASP A 442 -4.85 9.82 -19.31
C ASP A 442 -5.43 8.65 -20.11
N ILE A 443 -4.71 8.19 -21.13
CA ILE A 443 -5.01 6.97 -21.89
C ILE A 443 -3.71 6.17 -21.99
N PHE A 444 -3.74 4.92 -21.53
CA PHE A 444 -2.61 4.00 -21.59
C PHE A 444 -2.89 2.80 -22.48
N ILE A 445 -2.13 2.65 -23.56
CA ILE A 445 -2.36 1.66 -24.61
C ILE A 445 -1.18 0.69 -24.65
N GLY A 446 -1.43 -0.61 -24.70
CA GLY A 446 -0.37 -1.60 -24.83
C GLY A 446 -0.84 -2.98 -25.24
N MET A 447 0.10 -3.79 -25.71
CA MET A 447 -0.12 -5.21 -25.99
C MET A 447 -0.11 -6.02 -24.71
N HIS A 448 -0.93 -7.09 -24.68
CA HIS A 448 -1.00 -8.00 -23.53
C HIS A 448 0.38 -8.48 -23.06
N GLY A 449 0.63 -8.33 -21.76
CA GLY A 449 1.87 -8.74 -21.09
C GLY A 449 2.12 -8.01 -19.79
N ALA A 450 3.16 -8.41 -19.05
CA ALA A 450 3.48 -7.90 -17.72
C ALA A 450 3.62 -6.36 -17.64
N GLY A 451 4.01 -5.69 -18.72
CA GLY A 451 4.09 -4.22 -18.78
C GLY A 451 2.74 -3.53 -18.55
N LEU A 452 1.62 -4.19 -18.87
CA LEU A 452 0.29 -3.64 -18.59
C LEU A 452 -0.07 -3.61 -17.09
N THR A 453 0.72 -4.22 -16.22
CA THR A 453 0.52 -4.09 -14.76
C THR A 453 0.71 -2.65 -14.28
N HIS A 454 1.36 -1.80 -15.08
CA HIS A 454 1.45 -0.37 -14.82
C HIS A 454 0.09 0.32 -14.67
N LEU A 455 -0.99 -0.28 -15.19
CA LEU A 455 -2.37 0.21 -14.99
C LEU A 455 -2.74 0.42 -13.51
N LEU A 456 -2.07 -0.26 -12.59
CA LEU A 456 -2.24 -0.04 -11.14
C LEU A 456 -1.97 1.42 -10.74
N PHE A 457 -1.13 2.13 -11.48
CA PHE A 457 -0.68 3.49 -11.18
C PHE A 457 -1.32 4.56 -12.05
N LEU A 458 -2.26 4.19 -12.92
CA LEU A 458 -3.02 5.15 -13.72
C LEU A 458 -3.86 6.08 -12.84
N PRO A 459 -4.14 7.31 -13.26
CA PRO A 459 -5.08 8.17 -12.57
C PRO A 459 -6.49 7.56 -12.54
N ASP A 460 -7.34 8.08 -11.68
CA ASP A 460 -8.68 7.51 -11.44
C ASP A 460 -9.65 7.63 -12.63
N TRP A 461 -9.27 8.33 -13.70
CA TRP A 461 -10.06 8.55 -14.92
C TRP A 461 -9.57 7.80 -16.16
N ASP A 462 -8.60 6.88 -16.02
CA ASP A 462 -7.92 6.24 -17.15
C ASP A 462 -8.60 4.97 -17.68
N GLU A 463 -8.25 4.63 -18.92
CA GLU A 463 -8.64 3.41 -19.63
C GLU A 463 -7.47 2.48 -19.96
N SER A 464 -7.59 1.19 -19.64
CA SER A 464 -6.51 0.20 -19.74
C SER A 464 -6.96 -1.13 -20.34
N CYS A 465 -6.04 -1.81 -21.06
CA CYS A 465 -6.25 -3.10 -21.75
C CYS A 465 -6.01 -4.37 -20.91
N TYR A 466 -6.23 -4.38 -19.57
CA TYR A 466 -5.96 -5.53 -18.69
C TYR A 466 -7.14 -5.77 -17.74
N ARG A 467 -8.19 -6.37 -18.29
CA ARG A 467 -9.57 -6.38 -17.79
C ARG A 467 -9.72 -6.69 -16.29
N ASP A 468 -9.08 -7.77 -15.82
CA ASP A 468 -9.34 -8.21 -14.44
C ASP A 468 -8.65 -7.32 -13.41
N LEU A 469 -7.43 -6.90 -13.71
CA LEU A 469 -6.69 -5.98 -12.86
C LEU A 469 -7.31 -4.57 -12.88
N ALA A 470 -7.82 -4.14 -14.04
CA ALA A 470 -8.55 -2.89 -14.19
C ALA A 470 -9.83 -2.87 -13.31
N ARG A 471 -10.60 -3.98 -13.28
CA ARG A 471 -11.78 -4.12 -12.40
C ARG A 471 -11.43 -4.03 -10.92
N LEU A 472 -10.30 -4.61 -10.51
CA LEU A 472 -9.81 -4.52 -9.14
C LEU A 472 -9.40 -3.09 -8.78
N ARG A 473 -8.79 -2.37 -9.73
CA ARG A 473 -8.28 -1.01 -9.55
C ARG A 473 -9.38 0.06 -9.71
N GLY A 474 -10.48 -0.26 -10.37
CA GLY A 474 -11.55 0.68 -10.73
C GLY A 474 -11.23 1.53 -11.94
N VAL A 475 -10.34 1.06 -12.82
CA VAL A 475 -9.97 1.72 -14.08
C VAL A 475 -10.87 1.22 -15.21
N HIS A 476 -11.33 2.12 -16.06
CA HIS A 476 -12.17 1.75 -17.23
C HIS A 476 -11.32 0.99 -18.26
N TYR A 477 -11.89 -0.05 -18.87
CA TYR A 477 -11.17 -0.99 -19.71
C TYR A 477 -11.81 -1.15 -21.10
N LEU A 478 -11.07 -0.79 -22.14
CA LEU A 478 -11.41 -1.10 -23.52
C LEU A 478 -10.50 -2.19 -24.08
N THR A 479 -11.06 -3.10 -24.85
CA THR A 479 -10.32 -4.13 -25.55
C THR A 479 -10.79 -4.26 -26.99
N TRP A 480 -9.89 -4.74 -27.81
CA TRP A 480 -10.19 -5.03 -29.21
C TRP A 480 -11.27 -6.12 -29.33
N GLN A 481 -12.33 -5.84 -30.07
CA GLN A 481 -13.50 -6.73 -30.21
C GLN A 481 -13.68 -7.29 -31.62
N LYS A 482 -12.89 -6.81 -32.59
CA LYS A 482 -12.99 -7.18 -34.02
C LYS A 482 -11.78 -7.99 -34.44
N PRO A 483 -11.75 -9.32 -34.23
CA PRO A 483 -10.61 -10.16 -34.56
C PRO A 483 -10.25 -10.11 -36.05
N GLU A 484 -11.21 -9.87 -36.94
CA GLU A 484 -11.00 -9.72 -38.38
C GLU A 484 -10.20 -8.47 -38.77
N LYS A 485 -10.06 -7.51 -37.86
CA LYS A 485 -9.30 -6.27 -38.05
C LYS A 485 -7.92 -6.32 -37.32
N VAL A 486 -7.49 -7.49 -36.93
CA VAL A 486 -6.16 -7.77 -36.34
C VAL A 486 -5.39 -8.69 -37.26
N PHE A 487 -4.22 -8.27 -37.68
CA PHE A 487 -3.42 -8.97 -38.68
C PHE A 487 -2.16 -9.56 -38.03
N PRO A 488 -2.15 -10.86 -37.65
CA PRO A 488 -0.96 -11.52 -37.14
C PRO A 488 0.09 -11.67 -38.23
N GLN A 489 1.37 -11.54 -37.86
CA GLN A 489 2.51 -11.72 -38.76
C GLN A 489 2.60 -13.16 -39.31
N ASP A 490 2.30 -14.13 -38.42
CA ASP A 490 2.32 -15.55 -38.68
C ASP A 490 1.41 -16.30 -37.69
N LYS A 491 1.44 -17.62 -37.69
CA LYS A 491 0.65 -18.45 -36.76
C LYS A 491 1.18 -18.48 -35.31
N GLY A 492 2.33 -17.85 -35.05
CA GLY A 492 2.94 -17.81 -33.72
C GLY A 492 3.65 -19.11 -33.36
N HIS A 493 4.77 -19.40 -34.01
CA HIS A 493 5.58 -20.58 -33.73
C HIS A 493 6.68 -20.31 -32.70
N HIS A 494 6.81 -21.20 -31.72
CA HIS A 494 7.92 -21.22 -30.78
C HIS A 494 8.68 -22.55 -30.89
N PRO A 495 10.02 -22.56 -30.95
CA PRO A 495 10.81 -23.75 -31.22
C PRO A 495 10.54 -24.94 -30.28
N THR A 496 10.18 -24.65 -29.01
CA THR A 496 9.98 -25.68 -27.99
C THR A 496 8.55 -25.78 -27.47
N LEU A 497 7.70 -24.75 -27.65
CA LEU A 497 6.35 -24.65 -27.06
C LEU A 497 5.22 -24.80 -28.10
N GLY A 498 5.57 -24.96 -29.38
CA GLY A 498 4.60 -25.12 -30.46
C GLY A 498 3.92 -23.82 -30.90
N GLU A 499 2.79 -23.94 -31.62
CA GLU A 499 2.04 -22.80 -32.15
C GLU A 499 1.12 -22.20 -31.07
N HIS A 500 1.22 -20.89 -30.89
CA HIS A 500 0.33 -20.14 -30.01
C HIS A 500 0.33 -18.65 -30.36
N PRO A 501 -0.83 -17.94 -30.33
CA PRO A 501 -0.93 -16.51 -30.66
C PRO A 501 0.00 -15.58 -29.86
N LYS A 502 0.48 -15.98 -28.70
CA LYS A 502 1.44 -15.20 -27.90
C LYS A 502 2.85 -15.14 -28.52
N PHE A 503 3.16 -15.95 -29.53
CA PHE A 503 4.47 -16.03 -30.17
C PHE A 503 4.52 -15.39 -31.56
N THR A 504 3.64 -14.43 -31.84
CA THR A 504 3.66 -13.63 -33.07
C THR A 504 3.51 -12.15 -32.78
N ASN A 505 3.70 -11.33 -33.80
CA ASN A 505 3.51 -9.89 -33.80
C ASN A 505 2.24 -9.53 -34.58
N TYR A 506 1.71 -8.32 -34.39
CA TYR A 506 0.41 -7.94 -34.91
C TYR A 506 0.42 -6.55 -35.55
N ALA A 507 -0.28 -6.39 -36.68
CA ALA A 507 -0.72 -5.10 -37.16
C ALA A 507 -2.22 -4.92 -36.87
N PHE A 508 -2.65 -3.69 -36.70
CA PHE A 508 -4.03 -3.33 -36.38
C PHE A 508 -4.63 -2.44 -37.47
N ASP A 509 -5.92 -2.63 -37.77
CA ASP A 509 -6.67 -1.72 -38.60
C ASP A 509 -6.70 -0.33 -37.95
N LEU A 510 -6.23 0.68 -38.69
CA LEU A 510 -6.03 2.02 -38.15
C LEU A 510 -7.34 2.72 -37.79
N GLU A 511 -8.40 2.54 -38.61
CA GLU A 511 -9.70 3.13 -38.35
C GLU A 511 -10.32 2.61 -37.06
N GLU A 512 -10.30 1.29 -36.86
CA GLU A 512 -10.83 0.68 -35.64
C GLU A 512 -9.98 1.03 -34.42
N PHE A 513 -8.65 1.13 -34.59
CA PHE A 513 -7.76 1.58 -33.52
C PHE A 513 -8.13 3.00 -33.07
N MET A 514 -8.24 3.93 -34.01
CA MET A 514 -8.60 5.32 -33.69
C MET A 514 -10.02 5.42 -33.13
N ARG A 515 -10.96 4.61 -33.58
CA ARG A 515 -12.32 4.56 -33.00
C ARG A 515 -12.29 4.21 -31.51
N LEU A 516 -11.49 3.20 -31.12
CA LEU A 516 -11.36 2.80 -29.72
C LEU A 516 -10.69 3.90 -28.89
N VAL A 517 -9.63 4.54 -29.41
CA VAL A 517 -8.96 5.63 -28.70
C VAL A 517 -9.87 6.85 -28.54
N MET A 518 -10.70 7.15 -29.52
CA MET A 518 -11.69 8.25 -29.41
C MET A 518 -12.78 7.94 -28.38
N LEU A 519 -13.20 6.68 -28.22
CA LEU A 519 -14.10 6.28 -27.12
C LEU A 519 -13.42 6.46 -25.75
N ALA A 520 -12.13 6.12 -25.64
CA ALA A 520 -11.36 6.37 -24.42
C ALA A 520 -11.27 7.87 -24.11
N ALA A 521 -10.98 8.68 -25.11
CA ALA A 521 -10.90 10.14 -24.96
C ALA A 521 -12.23 10.74 -24.51
N ASP A 522 -13.35 10.27 -25.05
CA ASP A 522 -14.69 10.71 -24.66
C ASP A 522 -14.95 10.39 -23.16
N HIS A 523 -14.59 9.19 -22.71
CA HIS A 523 -14.69 8.81 -21.32
C HIS A 523 -13.86 9.74 -20.41
N VAL A 524 -12.58 9.97 -20.75
CA VAL A 524 -11.68 10.86 -20.00
C VAL A 524 -12.26 12.27 -19.89
N MET A 525 -12.71 12.86 -21.00
CA MET A 525 -13.30 14.21 -21.04
C MET A 525 -14.57 14.35 -20.18
N HIS A 526 -15.33 13.26 -20.02
CA HIS A 526 -16.55 13.27 -19.21
C HIS A 526 -16.29 12.95 -17.75
N HIS A 527 -15.08 12.53 -17.36
CA HIS A 527 -14.78 12.20 -15.96
C HIS A 527 -14.67 13.45 -15.10
N ARG A 528 -15.35 13.44 -13.94
CA ARG A 528 -15.45 14.61 -13.04
C ARG A 528 -14.08 15.08 -12.53
N ASP A 529 -13.20 14.15 -12.18
CA ASP A 529 -11.90 14.47 -11.58
C ASP A 529 -10.92 15.06 -12.60
N TRP A 530 -11.01 14.64 -13.87
CA TRP A 530 -10.25 15.24 -14.96
C TRP A 530 -10.68 16.68 -15.22
N ARG A 531 -12.00 16.95 -15.29
CA ARG A 531 -12.56 18.30 -15.43
C ARG A 531 -12.17 19.24 -14.29
N SER A 532 -12.18 18.74 -13.04
CA SER A 532 -11.86 19.55 -11.86
C SER A 532 -10.39 19.99 -11.82
N LYS A 533 -9.49 19.30 -12.49
CA LYS A 533 -8.08 19.68 -12.60
C LYS A 533 -7.83 20.68 -13.71
N GLN A 534 -8.56 20.62 -14.82
CA GLN A 534 -8.51 21.65 -15.87
C GLN A 534 -8.87 23.05 -15.32
N THR A 535 -9.93 23.16 -14.53
CA THR A 535 -10.38 24.45 -13.95
C THR A 535 -9.42 25.03 -12.92
N ARG A 536 -8.46 24.27 -12.39
CA ARG A 536 -7.42 24.78 -11.47
C ARG A 536 -6.23 25.39 -12.18
N ASP A 537 -5.94 24.95 -13.40
CA ASP A 537 -4.85 25.48 -14.21
C ASP A 537 -5.26 26.77 -14.97
N GLU A 538 -6.55 27.10 -15.01
CA GLU A 538 -7.09 28.33 -15.60
C GLU A 538 -7.29 29.47 -14.58
N LEU A 539 -7.05 29.25 -13.27
CA LEU A 539 -7.11 30.22 -12.19
C LEU A 539 -5.71 30.56 -11.64
#